data_23ef3f76b273b5c0a98f783c472d67fd
#
_entry.id   23ef3f76b273b5c0a98f783c472d67fd
#
_cell.length_a   1.000
_cell.length_b   1.000
_cell.length_c   1.000
_cell.angle_alpha   90.00
_cell.angle_beta   90.00
_cell.angle_gamma   90.00
#
_symmetry.space_group_name_H-M   'P 1'
#
loop_
_entity.id
_entity.type
_entity.pdbx_description
1 polymer ?
#
loop_
_entity_poly.entity_id
_entity_poly.type
_entity_poly.pdbx_seq_one_letter_code
_entity_poly.pdbx_strand_id
1 'polypeptide(L)'
;MNDLRLIFRYGKPYRRDLWAAAGLIFIECIFEMVIPVLMSTLVDEGVPSHNMAIILRQGGLMALCAVLALITGLLYARYAARFANGFAAELRLAEYAAVQKFDFANLDHFSSASLVTRMTTDATVLLNAINAGLRPFVRSPVMLAMGLGMAFLLSPKLTIVFLITTPILTILLALIVRKVGPLYGRQQSAVDHLNSRIQESLTAIRAIKAFVRGDYENEQFNTVNTELSDASTETFRYAVLNLPAFQTIMYTAIVCIMWFCGGFILQGDMSVGQLTAFLSYVLQVLNSVM
;
A
#
# COMPACT_ATOMS: atom_id res chain seq x y z
N MET A 1 19.76 3.23 -2.90
CA MET A 1 19.81 4.61 -2.33
C MET A 1 19.88 5.72 -3.37
N ASN A 2 20.26 5.42 -4.63
CA ASN A 2 20.29 6.43 -5.71
C ASN A 2 18.90 6.81 -6.22
N ASP A 3 17.94 5.91 -6.16
CA ASP A 3 16.61 6.08 -6.79
C ASP A 3 15.75 7.12 -6.06
N LEU A 4 15.79 7.16 -4.73
CA LEU A 4 15.12 8.20 -3.95
C LEU A 4 15.71 9.59 -4.22
N ARG A 5 17.02 9.70 -4.42
CA ARG A 5 17.67 10.97 -4.80
C ARG A 5 17.18 11.48 -6.15
N LEU A 6 16.87 10.59 -7.07
CA LEU A 6 16.35 10.91 -8.39
C LEU A 6 14.94 11.52 -8.26
N ILE A 7 14.05 10.92 -7.46
CA ILE A 7 12.72 11.47 -7.17
C ILE A 7 12.82 12.86 -6.55
N PHE A 8 13.69 13.05 -5.55
CA PHE A 8 13.89 14.36 -4.93
C PHE A 8 14.51 15.40 -5.88
N ARG A 9 15.36 14.99 -6.81
CA ARG A 9 15.98 15.89 -7.78
C ARG A 9 14.96 16.42 -8.78
N TYR A 10 14.19 15.54 -9.43
CA TYR A 10 13.21 15.93 -10.45
C TYR A 10 11.86 16.36 -9.86
N GLY A 11 11.54 15.94 -8.64
CA GLY A 11 10.37 16.43 -7.89
C GLY A 11 10.57 17.81 -7.23
N LYS A 12 11.79 18.39 -7.27
CA LYS A 12 12.11 19.64 -6.59
C LYS A 12 11.18 20.82 -6.93
N PRO A 13 10.75 21.05 -8.19
CA PRO A 13 9.81 22.13 -8.53
C PRO A 13 8.45 21.96 -7.82
N TYR A 14 8.01 20.72 -7.61
CA TYR A 14 6.70 20.36 -7.07
C TYR A 14 6.74 19.99 -5.59
N ARG A 15 7.83 20.26 -4.86
CA ARG A 15 7.97 19.93 -3.45
C ARG A 15 6.89 20.53 -2.54
N ARG A 16 6.31 21.67 -2.96
CA ARG A 16 5.20 22.31 -2.22
C ARG A 16 3.96 21.43 -2.26
N ASP A 17 3.66 20.83 -3.41
CA ASP A 17 2.54 19.91 -3.56
C ASP A 17 2.76 18.62 -2.76
N LEU A 18 4.01 18.12 -2.70
CA LEU A 18 4.38 16.97 -1.86
C LEU A 18 4.14 17.25 -0.37
N TRP A 19 4.61 18.40 0.14
CA TRP A 19 4.39 18.77 1.54
C TRP A 19 2.93 19.08 1.85
N ALA A 20 2.20 19.69 0.91
CA ALA A 20 0.76 19.90 1.03
C ALA A 20 0.01 18.55 1.10
N ALA A 21 0.36 17.59 0.23
CA ALA A 21 -0.20 16.27 0.27
C ALA A 21 0.09 15.54 1.60
N ALA A 22 1.33 15.59 2.09
CA ALA A 22 1.70 14.99 3.38
C ALA A 22 0.96 15.65 4.56
N GLY A 23 0.84 16.97 4.58
CA GLY A 23 0.09 17.71 5.60
C GLY A 23 -1.41 17.37 5.59
N LEU A 24 -2.01 17.20 4.41
CA LEU A 24 -3.42 16.83 4.27
C LEU A 24 -3.68 15.41 4.78
N ILE A 25 -2.77 14.45 4.54
CA ILE A 25 -2.85 13.10 5.12
C ILE A 25 -2.79 13.19 6.67
N PHE A 26 -1.88 14.02 7.21
CA PHE A 26 -1.77 14.19 8.65
C PHE A 26 -3.06 14.71 9.25
N ILE A 27 -3.69 15.72 8.63
CA ILE A 27 -4.98 16.29 9.05
C ILE A 27 -6.11 15.26 8.91
N GLU A 28 -6.14 14.48 7.80
CA GLU A 28 -7.07 13.37 7.61
C GLU A 28 -6.97 12.36 8.76
N CYS A 29 -5.75 11.93 9.11
CA CYS A 29 -5.50 11.02 10.23
C CYS A 29 -5.99 11.56 11.56
N ILE A 30 -5.86 12.89 11.83
CA ILE A 30 -6.40 13.51 13.05
C ILE A 30 -7.92 13.33 13.10
N PHE A 31 -8.65 13.65 12.03
CA PHE A 31 -10.10 13.50 12.01
C PHE A 31 -10.53 12.04 12.22
N GLU A 32 -9.82 11.09 11.60
CA GLU A 32 -10.09 9.67 11.80
C GLU A 32 -9.82 9.20 13.23
N MET A 33 -8.79 9.75 13.90
CA MET A 33 -8.46 9.41 15.30
C MET A 33 -9.43 10.01 16.32
N VAL A 34 -10.11 11.10 15.99
CA VAL A 34 -11.11 11.73 16.84
C VAL A 34 -12.42 10.93 16.89
N ILE A 35 -12.80 10.24 15.80
CA ILE A 35 -14.05 9.49 15.71
C ILE A 35 -14.21 8.45 16.84
N PRO A 36 -13.23 7.56 17.15
CA PRO A 36 -13.34 6.61 18.24
C PRO A 36 -13.51 7.26 19.63
N VAL A 37 -12.92 8.44 19.87
CA VAL A 37 -13.10 9.19 21.13
C VAL A 37 -14.53 9.66 21.28
N LEU A 38 -15.10 10.25 20.21
CA LEU A 38 -16.49 10.70 20.20
C LEU A 38 -17.44 9.50 20.37
N MET A 39 -17.11 8.35 19.77
CA MET A 39 -17.87 7.10 19.96
C MET A 39 -17.82 6.62 21.41
N SER A 40 -16.66 6.68 22.07
CA SER A 40 -16.53 6.36 23.49
C SER A 40 -17.47 7.22 24.37
N THR A 41 -17.44 8.54 24.18
CA THR A 41 -18.31 9.45 24.92
C THR A 41 -19.80 9.19 24.64
N LEU A 42 -20.15 8.86 23.38
CA LEU A 42 -21.51 8.51 23.02
C LEU A 42 -22.00 7.25 23.79
N VAL A 43 -21.15 6.21 23.86
CA VAL A 43 -21.47 4.93 24.53
C VAL A 43 -21.50 5.10 26.05
N ASP A 44 -20.58 5.88 26.63
CA ASP A 44 -20.43 5.97 28.09
C ASP A 44 -21.39 6.98 28.72
N GLU A 45 -21.72 8.07 28.03
CA GLU A 45 -22.58 9.12 28.57
C GLU A 45 -23.94 9.19 27.88
N GLY A 46 -23.98 9.08 26.55
CA GLY A 46 -25.21 9.25 25.77
C GLY A 46 -26.21 8.13 25.99
N VAL A 47 -25.77 6.89 25.92
CA VAL A 47 -26.66 5.70 26.00
C VAL A 47 -27.18 5.51 27.45
N PRO A 48 -26.35 5.52 28.52
CA PRO A 48 -26.85 5.32 29.88
C PRO A 48 -27.74 6.43 30.39
N SER A 49 -27.49 7.67 29.97
CA SER A 49 -28.31 8.82 30.38
C SER A 49 -29.63 8.95 29.63
N HIS A 50 -29.89 8.10 28.60
CA HIS A 50 -31.01 8.22 27.66
C HIS A 50 -31.17 9.64 27.07
N ASN A 51 -30.06 10.38 26.99
CA ASN A 51 -30.08 11.78 26.55
C ASN A 51 -29.85 11.88 25.03
N MET A 52 -30.94 12.06 24.28
CA MET A 52 -30.90 12.18 22.84
C MET A 52 -30.05 13.36 22.36
N ALA A 53 -29.96 14.43 23.15
CA ALA A 53 -29.14 15.62 22.78
C ALA A 53 -27.63 15.29 22.75
N ILE A 54 -27.13 14.48 23.68
CA ILE A 54 -25.74 14.00 23.68
C ILE A 54 -25.48 13.10 22.47
N ILE A 55 -26.41 12.16 22.20
CA ILE A 55 -26.30 11.24 21.07
C ILE A 55 -26.26 12.00 19.73
N LEU A 56 -27.18 12.95 19.52
CA LEU A 56 -27.22 13.77 18.31
C LEU A 56 -25.99 14.67 18.17
N ARG A 57 -25.50 15.25 19.29
CA ARG A 57 -24.29 16.08 19.28
C ARG A 57 -23.04 15.26 18.90
N GLN A 58 -22.82 14.12 19.56
CA GLN A 58 -21.65 13.29 19.29
C GLN A 58 -21.72 12.66 17.88
N GLY A 59 -22.88 12.16 17.48
CA GLY A 59 -23.11 11.63 16.13
C GLY A 59 -22.90 12.70 15.04
N GLY A 60 -23.39 13.93 15.31
CA GLY A 60 -23.17 15.08 14.41
C GLY A 60 -21.69 15.46 14.28
N LEU A 61 -20.92 15.45 15.40
CA LEU A 61 -19.48 15.68 15.38
C LEU A 61 -18.73 14.57 14.64
N MET A 62 -19.11 13.30 14.84
CA MET A 62 -18.54 12.18 14.08
C MET A 62 -18.78 12.32 12.57
N ALA A 63 -20.01 12.68 12.17
CA ALA A 63 -20.35 12.95 10.77
C ALA A 63 -19.54 14.14 10.21
N LEU A 64 -19.37 15.20 10.98
CA LEU A 64 -18.54 16.34 10.61
C LEU A 64 -17.07 15.92 10.40
N CYS A 65 -16.49 15.14 11.33
CA CYS A 65 -15.14 14.62 11.19
C CYS A 65 -15.00 13.74 9.94
N ALA A 66 -15.97 12.88 9.64
CA ALA A 66 -15.97 12.06 8.45
C ALA A 66 -16.01 12.89 7.16
N VAL A 67 -16.83 13.94 7.12
CA VAL A 67 -16.89 14.89 5.97
C VAL A 67 -15.57 15.64 5.82
N LEU A 68 -14.97 16.11 6.92
CA LEU A 68 -13.67 16.78 6.88
C LEU A 68 -12.55 15.84 6.43
N ALA A 69 -12.56 14.58 6.89
CA ALA A 69 -11.63 13.54 6.40
C ALA A 69 -11.81 13.28 4.89
N LEU A 70 -13.04 13.22 4.40
CA LEU A 70 -13.32 13.10 2.96
C LEU A 70 -12.75 14.30 2.18
N ILE A 71 -12.99 15.51 2.63
CA ILE A 71 -12.51 16.75 1.96
C ILE A 71 -10.97 16.75 1.93
N THR A 72 -10.31 16.46 3.05
CA THR A 72 -8.84 16.40 3.12
C THR A 72 -8.27 15.29 2.24
N GLY A 73 -8.93 14.13 2.17
CA GLY A 73 -8.57 13.03 1.28
C GLY A 73 -8.70 13.39 -0.22
N LEU A 74 -9.75 14.12 -0.60
CA LEU A 74 -9.90 14.62 -1.99
C LEU A 74 -8.84 15.67 -2.35
N LEU A 75 -8.56 16.58 -1.42
CA LEU A 75 -7.50 17.58 -1.61
C LEU A 75 -6.12 16.90 -1.70
N TYR A 76 -5.86 15.91 -0.83
CA TYR A 76 -4.66 15.08 -0.93
C TYR A 76 -4.49 14.50 -2.33
N ALA A 77 -5.52 13.83 -2.87
CA ALA A 77 -5.47 13.20 -4.18
C ALA A 77 -5.09 14.21 -5.29
N ARG A 78 -5.61 15.44 -5.20
CA ARG A 78 -5.27 16.51 -6.15
C ARG A 78 -3.79 16.92 -6.07
N TYR A 79 -3.25 17.12 -4.86
CA TYR A 79 -1.85 17.52 -4.68
C TYR A 79 -0.89 16.38 -4.99
N ALA A 80 -1.23 15.15 -4.61
CA ALA A 80 -0.45 13.96 -4.96
C ALA A 80 -0.37 13.75 -6.48
N ALA A 81 -1.50 13.88 -7.20
CA ALA A 81 -1.54 13.80 -8.65
C ALA A 81 -0.71 14.91 -9.31
N ARG A 82 -0.75 16.16 -8.79
CA ARG A 82 0.10 17.26 -9.29
C ARG A 82 1.57 16.96 -9.12
N PHE A 83 1.96 16.46 -7.93
CA PHE A 83 3.35 16.08 -7.67
C PHE A 83 3.81 14.95 -8.60
N ALA A 84 3.03 13.86 -8.71
CA ALA A 84 3.39 12.70 -9.52
C ALA A 84 3.49 13.05 -11.02
N ASN A 85 2.50 13.78 -11.56
CA ASN A 85 2.51 14.22 -12.96
C ASN A 85 3.62 15.25 -13.24
N GLY A 86 3.84 16.18 -12.32
CA GLY A 86 4.92 17.17 -12.41
C GLY A 86 6.30 16.50 -12.41
N PHE A 87 6.52 15.54 -11.51
CA PHE A 87 7.73 14.73 -11.49
C PHE A 87 7.96 14.00 -12.83
N ALA A 88 6.92 13.33 -13.35
CA ALA A 88 7.03 12.61 -14.63
C ALA A 88 7.29 13.54 -15.82
N ALA A 89 6.73 14.75 -15.80
CA ALA A 89 7.00 15.76 -16.83
C ALA A 89 8.46 16.21 -16.79
N GLU A 90 8.99 16.55 -15.62
CA GLU A 90 10.40 16.94 -15.46
C GLU A 90 11.37 15.81 -15.82
N LEU A 91 11.01 14.57 -15.47
CA LEU A 91 11.80 13.39 -15.85
C LEU A 91 11.88 13.25 -17.37
N ARG A 92 10.73 13.30 -18.06
CA ARG A 92 10.68 13.22 -19.54
C ARG A 92 11.47 14.36 -20.21
N LEU A 93 11.38 15.58 -19.68
CA LEU A 93 12.17 16.70 -20.18
C LEU A 93 13.68 16.46 -20.02
N ALA A 94 14.08 15.90 -18.88
CA ALA A 94 15.49 15.59 -18.63
C ALA A 94 16.00 14.44 -19.53
N GLU A 95 15.18 13.40 -19.72
CA GLU A 95 15.47 12.28 -20.63
C GLU A 95 15.60 12.78 -22.07
N TYR A 96 14.66 13.60 -22.55
CA TYR A 96 14.71 14.17 -23.89
C TYR A 96 15.94 15.05 -24.08
N ALA A 97 16.25 15.90 -23.10
CA ALA A 97 17.44 16.74 -23.14
C ALA A 97 18.74 15.93 -23.12
N ALA A 98 18.74 14.75 -22.48
CA ALA A 98 19.89 13.84 -22.51
C ALA A 98 20.05 13.17 -23.88
N VAL A 99 18.95 12.71 -24.49
CA VAL A 99 18.95 12.14 -25.85
C VAL A 99 19.47 13.14 -26.90
N GLN A 100 19.10 14.41 -26.78
CA GLN A 100 19.59 15.47 -27.68
C GLN A 100 21.12 15.73 -27.58
N LYS A 101 21.76 15.24 -26.50
CA LYS A 101 23.21 15.36 -26.32
C LYS A 101 23.97 14.09 -26.72
N PHE A 102 23.28 13.05 -27.16
CA PHE A 102 23.92 11.82 -27.59
C PHE A 102 24.67 12.02 -28.88
N ASP A 103 25.91 11.52 -28.93
CA ASP A 103 26.68 11.39 -30.17
C ASP A 103 26.13 10.25 -31.03
N PHE A 104 26.46 10.24 -32.32
CA PHE A 104 26.04 9.18 -33.24
C PHE A 104 26.43 7.78 -32.74
N ALA A 105 27.61 7.65 -32.15
CA ALA A 105 28.05 6.36 -31.53
C ALA A 105 27.11 5.88 -30.39
N ASN A 106 26.56 6.80 -29.60
CA ASN A 106 25.60 6.47 -28.55
C ASN A 106 24.24 6.08 -29.12
N LEU A 107 23.82 6.73 -30.22
CA LEU A 107 22.56 6.41 -30.91
C LEU A 107 22.59 5.03 -31.57
N ASP A 108 23.74 4.56 -32.03
CA ASP A 108 23.91 3.22 -32.58
C ASP A 108 23.74 2.10 -31.50
N HIS A 109 24.00 2.42 -30.22
CA HIS A 109 23.81 1.50 -29.10
C HIS A 109 22.37 1.37 -28.63
N PHE A 110 21.53 2.38 -28.86
CA PHE A 110 20.13 2.41 -28.43
C PHE A 110 19.18 2.40 -29.62
N SER A 111 18.28 1.44 -29.69
CA SER A 111 17.22 1.51 -30.68
C SER A 111 16.27 2.68 -30.39
N SER A 112 15.81 3.38 -31.42
CA SER A 112 14.83 4.46 -31.27
C SER A 112 13.57 4.02 -30.52
N ALA A 113 13.11 2.77 -30.75
CA ALA A 113 11.99 2.17 -30.05
C ALA A 113 12.24 2.08 -28.53
N SER A 114 13.46 1.67 -28.09
CA SER A 114 13.84 1.60 -26.67
C SER A 114 13.84 2.99 -26.02
N LEU A 115 14.33 4.00 -26.68
CA LEU A 115 14.33 5.39 -26.18
C LEU A 115 12.89 5.92 -26.01
N VAL A 116 12.02 5.65 -26.99
CA VAL A 116 10.60 6.01 -26.90
C VAL A 116 9.92 5.31 -25.71
N THR A 117 10.17 3.99 -25.52
CA THR A 117 9.59 3.25 -24.40
C THR A 117 10.01 3.80 -23.03
N ARG A 118 11.30 4.17 -22.88
CA ARG A 118 11.80 4.78 -21.63
C ARG A 118 11.10 6.11 -21.33
N MET A 119 10.98 6.98 -22.33
CA MET A 119 10.35 8.30 -22.16
C MET A 119 8.83 8.24 -21.98
N THR A 120 8.17 7.16 -22.40
CA THR A 120 6.71 7.00 -22.32
C THR A 120 6.31 6.02 -21.24
N THR A 121 6.53 4.74 -21.48
CA THR A 121 6.07 3.63 -20.61
C THR A 121 6.77 3.65 -19.25
N ASP A 122 8.11 3.71 -19.22
CA ASP A 122 8.88 3.65 -17.97
C ASP A 122 8.61 4.89 -17.11
N ALA A 123 8.55 6.08 -17.71
CA ALA A 123 8.16 7.30 -17.00
C ALA A 123 6.74 7.23 -16.43
N THR A 124 5.81 6.54 -17.12
CA THR A 124 4.44 6.34 -16.66
C THR A 124 4.38 5.30 -15.52
N VAL A 125 5.18 4.24 -15.58
CA VAL A 125 5.32 3.26 -14.49
C VAL A 125 5.83 3.95 -13.21
N LEU A 126 6.85 4.82 -13.31
CA LEU A 126 7.34 5.60 -12.18
C LEU A 126 6.29 6.57 -11.62
N LEU A 127 5.55 7.26 -12.49
CA LEU A 127 4.43 8.11 -12.08
C LEU A 127 3.40 7.32 -11.25
N ASN A 128 2.99 6.16 -11.75
CA ASN A 128 2.01 5.31 -11.08
C ASN A 128 2.54 4.77 -9.74
N ALA A 129 3.82 4.38 -9.68
CA ALA A 129 4.47 3.93 -8.46
C ALA A 129 4.50 5.03 -7.39
N ILE A 130 4.83 6.27 -7.77
CA ILE A 130 4.80 7.43 -6.85
C ILE A 130 3.38 7.71 -6.37
N ASN A 131 2.41 7.76 -7.30
CA ASN A 131 1.02 8.06 -6.96
C ASN A 131 0.40 7.01 -6.04
N ALA A 132 0.66 5.73 -6.28
CA ALA A 132 0.18 4.63 -5.44
C ALA A 132 0.93 4.54 -4.10
N GLY A 133 2.24 4.81 -4.09
CA GLY A 133 3.11 4.64 -2.91
C GLY A 133 3.07 5.82 -1.94
N LEU A 134 2.76 7.03 -2.40
CA LEU A 134 2.86 8.24 -1.57
C LEU A 134 1.90 8.19 -0.36
N ARG A 135 0.66 7.73 -0.57
CA ARG A 135 -0.33 7.66 0.50
C ARG A 135 0.06 6.67 1.61
N PRO A 136 0.31 5.38 1.34
CA PRO A 136 0.69 4.45 2.39
C PRO A 136 1.99 4.83 3.08
N PHE A 137 2.98 5.36 2.33
CA PHE A 137 4.27 5.75 2.87
C PHE A 137 4.18 6.85 3.94
N VAL A 138 3.27 7.82 3.77
CA VAL A 138 3.06 8.91 4.74
C VAL A 138 2.03 8.49 5.80
N ARG A 139 0.91 7.86 5.41
CA ARG A 139 -0.19 7.53 6.29
C ARG A 139 0.19 6.48 7.35
N SER A 140 0.90 5.40 6.95
CA SER A 140 1.18 4.29 7.87
C SER A 140 2.01 4.70 9.09
N PRO A 141 3.12 5.44 8.97
CA PRO A 141 3.87 5.92 10.14
C PRO A 141 3.06 6.88 11.02
N VAL A 142 2.26 7.75 10.41
CA VAL A 142 1.41 8.71 11.14
C VAL A 142 0.34 7.95 11.93
N MET A 143 -0.37 7.02 11.30
CA MET A 143 -1.40 6.21 11.94
C MET A 143 -0.82 5.34 13.06
N LEU A 144 0.35 4.75 12.86
CA LEU A 144 1.04 3.97 13.88
C LEU A 144 1.36 4.84 15.11
N ALA A 145 1.97 6.00 14.90
CA ALA A 145 2.36 6.89 15.98
C ALA A 145 1.15 7.44 16.73
N MET A 146 0.13 7.93 16.00
CA MET A 146 -1.08 8.50 16.60
C MET A 146 -1.92 7.42 17.28
N GLY A 147 -2.11 6.26 16.66
CA GLY A 147 -2.89 5.16 17.23
C GLY A 147 -2.26 4.58 18.49
N LEU A 148 -0.93 4.41 18.52
CA LEU A 148 -0.20 4.03 19.74
C LEU A 148 -0.32 5.10 20.82
N GLY A 149 -0.19 6.37 20.45
CA GLY A 149 -0.36 7.50 21.39
C GLY A 149 -1.76 7.53 22.02
N MET A 150 -2.81 7.40 21.20
CA MET A 150 -4.19 7.36 21.68
C MET A 150 -4.50 6.12 22.51
N ALA A 151 -3.98 4.96 22.12
CA ALA A 151 -4.10 3.73 22.90
C ALA A 151 -3.43 3.88 24.29
N PHE A 152 -2.25 4.50 24.34
CA PHE A 152 -1.53 4.76 25.59
C PHE A 152 -2.28 5.73 26.51
N LEU A 153 -2.91 6.77 25.95
CA LEU A 153 -3.73 7.71 26.72
C LEU A 153 -4.98 7.07 27.30
N LEU A 154 -5.58 6.11 26.60
CA LEU A 154 -6.77 5.39 27.09
C LEU A 154 -6.42 4.35 28.17
N SER A 155 -5.41 3.53 27.95
CA SER A 155 -4.97 2.51 28.90
C SER A 155 -3.52 2.09 28.64
N PRO A 156 -2.57 2.54 29.46
CA PRO A 156 -1.17 2.11 29.34
C PRO A 156 -1.00 0.60 29.49
N LYS A 157 -1.80 -0.05 30.35
CA LYS A 157 -1.74 -1.51 30.59
C LYS A 157 -2.11 -2.30 29.34
N LEU A 158 -3.15 -1.90 28.61
CA LEU A 158 -3.60 -2.58 27.39
C LEU A 158 -2.70 -2.26 26.20
N THR A 159 -2.05 -1.11 26.19
CA THR A 159 -1.11 -0.72 25.13
C THR A 159 0.08 -1.69 25.06
N ILE A 160 0.43 -2.38 26.14
CA ILE A 160 1.48 -3.41 26.14
C ILE A 160 1.10 -4.57 25.19
N VAL A 161 -0.16 -5.02 25.21
CA VAL A 161 -0.64 -6.07 24.27
C VAL A 161 -0.44 -5.59 22.82
N PHE A 162 -0.79 -4.35 22.57
CA PHE A 162 -0.66 -3.75 21.25
C PHE A 162 0.80 -3.57 20.81
N LEU A 163 1.66 -3.18 21.75
CA LEU A 163 3.11 -3.02 21.53
C LEU A 163 3.81 -4.37 21.25
N ILE A 164 3.25 -5.48 21.70
CA ILE A 164 3.74 -6.83 21.41
C ILE A 164 3.18 -7.33 20.07
N THR A 165 1.90 -7.13 19.79
CA THR A 165 1.26 -7.66 18.57
C THR A 165 1.72 -6.96 17.30
N THR A 166 2.00 -5.65 17.35
CA THR A 166 2.45 -4.88 16.17
C THR A 166 3.81 -5.35 15.64
N PRO A 167 4.88 -5.54 16.45
CA PRO A 167 6.13 -6.10 15.96
C PRO A 167 6.01 -7.53 15.45
N ILE A 168 5.20 -8.38 16.12
CA ILE A 168 4.97 -9.76 15.67
C ILE A 168 4.35 -9.75 14.26
N LEU A 169 3.34 -8.92 14.03
CA LEU A 169 2.73 -8.75 12.71
C LEU A 169 3.74 -8.26 11.68
N THR A 170 4.49 -7.22 12.02
CA THR A 170 5.51 -6.64 11.13
C THR A 170 6.57 -7.66 10.74
N ILE A 171 7.08 -8.44 11.69
CA ILE A 171 8.07 -9.49 11.43
C ILE A 171 7.47 -10.58 10.54
N LEU A 172 6.27 -11.05 10.85
CA LEU A 172 5.61 -12.10 10.06
C LEU A 172 5.38 -11.65 8.61
N LEU A 173 4.85 -10.44 8.41
CA LEU A 173 4.65 -9.87 7.06
C LEU A 173 5.99 -9.70 6.34
N ALA A 174 7.04 -9.21 7.01
CA ALA A 174 8.36 -9.08 6.43
C ALA A 174 8.96 -10.44 6.00
N LEU A 175 8.72 -11.51 6.76
CA LEU A 175 9.15 -12.87 6.39
C LEU A 175 8.41 -13.37 5.15
N ILE A 176 7.09 -13.14 5.07
CA ILE A 176 6.28 -13.49 3.90
C ILE A 176 6.79 -12.73 2.67
N VAL A 177 6.95 -11.41 2.76
CA VAL A 177 7.43 -10.56 1.65
C VAL A 177 8.82 -10.99 1.19
N ARG A 178 9.73 -11.29 2.11
CA ARG A 178 11.08 -11.81 1.77
C ARG A 178 11.03 -13.13 1.02
N LYS A 179 10.08 -14.01 1.35
CA LYS A 179 9.92 -15.30 0.67
C LYS A 179 9.26 -15.12 -0.71
N VAL A 180 8.27 -14.26 -0.81
CA VAL A 180 7.46 -14.05 -2.02
C VAL A 180 8.22 -13.22 -3.07
N GLY A 181 9.05 -12.28 -2.66
CA GLY A 181 9.81 -11.41 -3.58
C GLY A 181 10.61 -12.17 -4.64
N PRO A 182 11.48 -13.13 -4.28
CA PRO A 182 12.21 -13.94 -5.27
C PRO A 182 11.30 -14.79 -6.16
N LEU A 183 10.14 -15.24 -5.66
CA LEU A 183 9.17 -16.03 -6.43
C LEU A 183 8.52 -15.19 -7.53
N TYR A 184 8.20 -13.92 -7.25
CA TYR A 184 7.75 -12.98 -8.29
C TYR A 184 8.81 -12.78 -9.37
N GLY A 185 10.10 -12.74 -9.01
CA GLY A 185 11.20 -12.68 -9.97
C GLY A 185 11.24 -13.91 -10.89
N ARG A 186 11.08 -15.12 -10.34
CA ARG A 186 10.99 -16.36 -11.13
C ARG A 186 9.77 -16.38 -12.03
N GLN A 187 8.62 -15.97 -11.51
CA GLN A 187 7.40 -15.87 -12.32
C GLN A 187 7.58 -14.89 -13.48
N GLN A 188 8.21 -13.74 -13.25
CA GLN A 188 8.49 -12.76 -14.31
C GLN A 188 9.44 -13.37 -15.38
N SER A 189 10.49 -14.08 -14.97
CA SER A 189 11.38 -14.77 -15.92
C SER A 189 10.63 -15.81 -16.75
N ALA A 190 9.70 -16.55 -16.15
CA ALA A 190 8.88 -17.51 -16.89
C ALA A 190 7.94 -16.82 -17.90
N VAL A 191 7.38 -15.64 -17.55
CA VAL A 191 6.62 -14.81 -18.50
C VAL A 191 7.49 -14.36 -19.67
N ASP A 192 8.74 -13.94 -19.40
CA ASP A 192 9.68 -13.51 -20.45
C ASP A 192 10.07 -14.66 -21.35
N HIS A 193 10.28 -15.88 -20.82
CA HIS A 193 10.51 -17.10 -21.62
C HIS A 193 9.31 -17.43 -22.51
N LEU A 194 8.09 -17.37 -21.97
CA LEU A 194 6.86 -17.58 -22.75
C LEU A 194 6.74 -16.57 -23.89
N ASN A 195 6.95 -15.28 -23.60
CA ASN A 195 6.90 -14.22 -24.61
C ASN A 195 7.94 -14.42 -25.71
N SER A 196 9.18 -14.78 -25.35
CA SER A 196 10.24 -15.08 -26.31
C SER A 196 9.86 -16.26 -27.21
N ARG A 197 9.31 -17.33 -26.62
CA ARG A 197 8.86 -18.50 -27.39
C ARG A 197 7.74 -18.19 -28.36
N ILE A 198 6.75 -17.39 -27.93
CA ILE A 198 5.67 -16.92 -28.80
C ILE A 198 6.25 -16.09 -29.97
N GLN A 199 7.16 -15.17 -29.67
CA GLN A 199 7.78 -14.31 -30.69
C GLN A 199 8.59 -15.11 -31.71
N GLU A 200 9.36 -16.12 -31.26
CA GLU A 200 10.08 -17.05 -32.13
C GLU A 200 9.14 -17.81 -33.06
N SER A 201 8.09 -18.43 -32.49
CA SER A 201 7.10 -19.20 -33.23
C SER A 201 6.35 -18.34 -34.26
N LEU A 202 5.96 -17.11 -33.88
CA LEU A 202 5.31 -16.18 -34.81
C LEU A 202 6.24 -15.72 -35.93
N THR A 203 7.50 -15.48 -35.64
CA THR A 203 8.50 -15.09 -36.64
C THR A 203 8.76 -16.22 -37.61
N ALA A 204 8.85 -17.47 -37.10
CA ALA A 204 9.10 -18.69 -37.89
C ALA A 204 7.84 -19.37 -38.44
N ILE A 205 6.64 -18.77 -38.28
CA ILE A 205 5.35 -19.45 -38.54
C ILE A 205 5.22 -20.01 -39.97
N ARG A 206 5.81 -19.32 -40.94
CA ARG A 206 5.83 -19.83 -42.35
C ARG A 206 6.67 -21.08 -42.50
N ALA A 207 7.83 -21.14 -41.84
CA ALA A 207 8.70 -22.31 -41.86
C ALA A 207 8.06 -23.49 -41.09
N ILE A 208 7.48 -23.23 -39.92
CA ILE A 208 6.76 -24.23 -39.11
C ILE A 208 5.65 -24.88 -39.92
N LYS A 209 4.86 -24.09 -40.66
CA LYS A 209 3.79 -24.60 -41.55
C LYS A 209 4.34 -25.34 -42.76
N ALA A 210 5.40 -24.83 -43.38
CA ALA A 210 6.01 -25.44 -44.56
C ALA A 210 6.60 -26.83 -44.24
N PHE A 211 7.19 -27.01 -43.06
CA PHE A 211 7.77 -28.28 -42.59
C PHE A 211 6.80 -29.12 -41.75
N VAL A 212 5.54 -28.71 -41.62
CA VAL A 212 4.50 -29.45 -40.85
C VAL A 212 4.95 -29.74 -39.40
N ARG A 213 5.67 -28.80 -38.76
CA ARG A 213 6.22 -28.96 -37.41
C ARG A 213 5.32 -28.40 -36.31
N GLY A 214 4.02 -28.27 -36.55
CA GLY A 214 3.06 -27.70 -35.59
C GLY A 214 3.01 -28.45 -34.26
N ASP A 215 3.02 -29.77 -34.27
CA ASP A 215 2.96 -30.60 -33.05
C ASP A 215 4.20 -30.43 -32.19
N TYR A 216 5.38 -30.36 -32.80
CA TYR A 216 6.63 -30.09 -32.10
C TYR A 216 6.62 -28.70 -31.43
N GLU A 217 6.13 -27.68 -32.13
CA GLU A 217 6.02 -26.31 -31.55
C GLU A 217 4.99 -26.26 -30.42
N ASN A 218 3.88 -26.98 -30.53
CA ASN A 218 2.91 -27.11 -29.46
C ASN A 218 3.51 -27.76 -28.19
N GLU A 219 4.33 -28.79 -28.35
CA GLU A 219 5.02 -29.45 -27.23
C GLU A 219 6.02 -28.47 -26.55
N GLN A 220 6.80 -27.74 -27.33
CA GLN A 220 7.73 -26.75 -26.82
C GLN A 220 7.00 -25.62 -26.09
N PHE A 221 5.90 -25.10 -26.66
CA PHE A 221 5.07 -24.11 -26.03
C PHE A 221 4.47 -24.62 -24.72
N ASN A 222 3.96 -25.86 -24.72
CA ASN A 222 3.36 -26.46 -23.52
C ASN A 222 4.39 -26.60 -22.39
N THR A 223 5.66 -26.89 -22.71
CA THR A 223 6.74 -26.95 -21.72
C THR A 223 6.92 -25.59 -21.01
N VAL A 224 7.05 -24.51 -21.77
CA VAL A 224 7.25 -23.16 -21.21
C VAL A 224 5.98 -22.66 -20.51
N ASN A 225 4.80 -23.01 -21.04
CA ASN A 225 3.52 -22.67 -20.40
C ASN A 225 3.33 -23.38 -19.05
N THR A 226 3.79 -24.64 -18.95
CA THR A 226 3.78 -25.38 -17.67
C THR A 226 4.76 -24.76 -16.69
N GLU A 227 5.96 -24.36 -17.11
CA GLU A 227 6.93 -23.65 -16.28
C GLU A 227 6.31 -22.36 -15.68
N LEU A 228 5.61 -21.56 -16.49
CA LEU A 228 4.90 -20.36 -16.01
C LEU A 228 3.78 -20.73 -15.04
N SER A 229 2.99 -21.77 -15.34
CA SER A 229 1.91 -22.22 -14.46
C SER A 229 2.44 -22.64 -13.08
N ASP A 230 3.54 -23.39 -13.05
CA ASP A 230 4.16 -23.86 -11.82
C ASP A 230 4.77 -22.69 -11.02
N ALA A 231 5.51 -21.80 -11.68
CA ALA A 231 6.06 -20.61 -11.05
C ALA A 231 4.96 -19.69 -10.48
N SER A 232 3.86 -19.53 -11.21
CA SER A 232 2.71 -18.75 -10.76
C SER A 232 2.02 -19.41 -9.56
N THR A 233 1.79 -20.72 -9.63
CA THR A 233 1.16 -21.48 -8.54
C THR A 233 2.00 -21.43 -7.27
N GLU A 234 3.33 -21.59 -7.37
CA GLU A 234 4.22 -21.47 -6.24
C GLU A 234 4.18 -20.06 -5.64
N THR A 235 4.23 -19.03 -6.47
CA THR A 235 4.16 -17.63 -6.03
C THR A 235 2.85 -17.34 -5.30
N PHE A 236 1.72 -17.70 -5.88
CA PHE A 236 0.40 -17.48 -5.26
C PHE A 236 0.21 -18.27 -3.98
N ARG A 237 0.73 -19.50 -3.89
CA ARG A 237 0.66 -20.32 -2.67
C ARG A 237 1.23 -19.58 -1.44
N TYR A 238 2.32 -18.85 -1.60
CA TYR A 238 2.91 -18.04 -0.52
C TYR A 238 2.27 -16.66 -0.40
N ALA A 239 1.92 -16.02 -1.51
CA ALA A 239 1.30 -14.69 -1.49
C ALA A 239 -0.08 -14.70 -0.79
N VAL A 240 -0.87 -15.74 -1.01
CA VAL A 240 -2.19 -15.90 -0.37
C VAL A 240 -2.09 -15.99 1.15
N LEU A 241 -0.96 -16.45 1.72
CA LEU A 241 -0.79 -16.54 3.18
C LEU A 241 -0.77 -15.18 3.88
N ASN A 242 -0.54 -14.09 3.13
CA ASN A 242 -0.48 -12.74 3.69
C ASN A 242 -1.78 -12.36 4.43
N LEU A 243 -2.92 -12.54 3.78
CA LEU A 243 -4.22 -12.16 4.35
C LEU A 243 -4.64 -13.05 5.56
N PRO A 244 -4.57 -14.39 5.52
CA PRO A 244 -4.85 -15.22 6.68
C PRO A 244 -3.89 -14.97 7.86
N ALA A 245 -2.61 -14.74 7.59
CA ALA A 245 -1.63 -14.43 8.63
C ALA A 245 -1.98 -13.11 9.34
N PHE A 246 -2.30 -12.06 8.57
CA PHE A 246 -2.77 -10.79 9.11
C PHE A 246 -4.04 -10.96 9.95
N GLN A 247 -5.07 -11.64 9.40
CA GLN A 247 -6.32 -11.85 10.10
C GLN A 247 -6.17 -12.66 11.40
N THR A 248 -5.31 -13.68 11.39
CA THR A 248 -5.05 -14.50 12.60
C THR A 248 -4.46 -13.64 13.73
N ILE A 249 -3.46 -12.81 13.43
CA ILE A 249 -2.85 -11.92 14.44
C ILE A 249 -3.86 -10.87 14.89
N MET A 250 -4.59 -10.27 13.97
CA MET A 250 -5.60 -9.26 14.27
C MET A 250 -6.68 -9.82 15.22
N TYR A 251 -7.29 -10.96 14.89
CA TYR A 251 -8.31 -11.57 15.74
C TYR A 251 -7.76 -12.06 17.07
N THR A 252 -6.54 -12.60 17.10
CA THR A 252 -5.87 -12.97 18.36
C THR A 252 -5.67 -11.74 19.25
N ALA A 253 -5.22 -10.63 18.69
CA ALA A 253 -5.08 -9.38 19.42
C ALA A 253 -6.42 -8.89 19.98
N ILE A 254 -7.49 -8.91 19.18
CA ILE A 254 -8.84 -8.54 19.62
C ILE A 254 -9.30 -9.43 20.78
N VAL A 255 -9.16 -10.74 20.66
CA VAL A 255 -9.55 -11.69 21.72
C VAL A 255 -8.78 -11.44 23.02
N CYS A 256 -7.46 -11.25 22.93
CA CYS A 256 -6.63 -10.90 24.08
C CYS A 256 -7.08 -9.58 24.74
N ILE A 257 -7.30 -8.55 23.95
CA ILE A 257 -7.75 -7.25 24.43
C ILE A 257 -9.12 -7.38 25.13
N MET A 258 -10.07 -8.06 24.48
CA MET A 258 -11.40 -8.30 25.07
C MET A 258 -11.32 -9.06 26.39
N TRP A 259 -10.45 -10.05 26.49
CA TRP A 259 -10.24 -10.81 27.72
C TRP A 259 -9.71 -9.94 28.86
N PHE A 260 -8.64 -9.17 28.61
CA PHE A 260 -8.07 -8.27 29.62
C PHE A 260 -9.00 -7.10 29.97
N CYS A 261 -9.66 -6.50 28.97
CA CYS A 261 -10.61 -5.42 29.17
C CYS A 261 -11.82 -5.86 30.02
N GLY A 262 -12.30 -7.09 29.81
CA GLY A 262 -13.39 -7.63 30.63
C GLY A 262 -13.05 -7.58 32.13
N GLY A 263 -11.82 -7.92 32.50
CA GLY A 263 -11.32 -7.83 33.87
C GLY A 263 -11.27 -6.38 34.40
N PHE A 264 -10.78 -5.43 33.57
CA PHE A 264 -10.70 -4.02 33.97
C PHE A 264 -12.05 -3.33 34.03
N ILE A 265 -13.02 -3.69 33.20
CA ILE A 265 -14.39 -3.17 33.25
C ILE A 265 -15.08 -3.67 34.55
N LEU A 266 -14.92 -4.93 34.93
CA LEU A 266 -15.48 -5.49 36.18
C LEU A 266 -14.87 -4.84 37.43
N GLN A 267 -13.62 -4.36 37.36
CA GLN A 267 -12.94 -3.63 38.44
C GLN A 267 -13.28 -2.13 38.47
N GLY A 268 -13.97 -1.63 37.42
CA GLY A 268 -14.30 -0.21 37.29
C GLY A 268 -13.15 0.66 36.77
N ASP A 269 -12.04 0.06 36.34
CA ASP A 269 -10.85 0.76 35.82
C ASP A 269 -11.03 1.25 34.39
N MET A 270 -12.04 0.74 33.66
CA MET A 270 -12.28 1.07 32.25
C MET A 270 -13.77 1.04 31.93
N SER A 271 -14.21 1.94 31.04
CA SER A 271 -15.59 1.97 30.54
C SER A 271 -15.76 1.14 29.26
N VAL A 272 -17.00 0.80 28.90
CA VAL A 272 -17.35 0.08 27.67
C VAL A 272 -17.04 0.93 26.44
N GLY A 273 -17.27 2.26 26.51
CA GLY A 273 -16.94 3.16 25.42
C GLY A 273 -15.42 3.27 25.20
N GLN A 274 -14.63 3.31 26.28
CA GLN A 274 -13.16 3.26 26.15
C GLN A 274 -12.68 1.97 25.50
N LEU A 275 -13.30 0.83 25.80
CA LEU A 275 -13.01 -0.45 25.12
C LEU A 275 -13.28 -0.34 23.61
N THR A 276 -14.43 0.21 23.22
CA THR A 276 -14.78 0.34 21.79
C THR A 276 -13.81 1.26 21.04
N ALA A 277 -13.40 2.36 21.66
CA ALA A 277 -12.39 3.27 21.10
C ALA A 277 -11.03 2.58 20.99
N PHE A 278 -10.60 1.85 22.00
CA PHE A 278 -9.34 1.12 22.02
C PHE A 278 -9.29 0.06 20.91
N LEU A 279 -10.34 -0.73 20.75
CA LEU A 279 -10.45 -1.70 19.65
C LEU A 279 -10.38 -1.04 18.28
N SER A 280 -11.02 0.13 18.11
CA SER A 280 -10.96 0.90 16.87
C SER A 280 -9.54 1.34 16.55
N TYR A 281 -8.77 1.82 17.55
CA TYR A 281 -7.37 2.19 17.34
C TYR A 281 -6.49 1.00 16.98
N VAL A 282 -6.68 -0.14 17.64
CA VAL A 282 -5.95 -1.37 17.32
C VAL A 282 -6.20 -1.78 15.87
N LEU A 283 -7.46 -1.80 15.44
CA LEU A 283 -7.83 -2.14 14.07
C LEU A 283 -7.21 -1.16 13.05
N GLN A 284 -7.26 0.15 13.33
CA GLN A 284 -6.69 1.17 12.43
C GLN A 284 -5.19 1.03 12.29
N VAL A 285 -4.47 0.79 13.39
CA VAL A 285 -3.02 0.64 13.36
C VAL A 285 -2.62 -0.68 12.70
N LEU A 286 -3.24 -1.80 13.04
CA LEU A 286 -2.95 -3.08 12.38
C LEU A 286 -3.19 -3.00 10.87
N ASN A 287 -4.30 -2.37 10.43
CA ASN A 287 -4.55 -2.12 9.01
C ASN A 287 -3.52 -1.19 8.36
N SER A 288 -2.92 -0.26 9.11
CA SER A 288 -1.89 0.64 8.57
C SER A 288 -0.54 -0.06 8.34
N VAL A 289 -0.29 -1.18 9.01
CA VAL A 289 0.94 -2.00 8.86
C VAL A 289 0.83 -2.94 7.66
N MET A 290 -0.38 -3.32 7.26
CA MET A 290 -0.64 -4.16 6.09
C MET A 290 -0.44 -3.40 4.78
#